data_6ed00dbf2920a0c8fe578455447f40bd
#
_entry.id   6ed00dbf2920a0c8fe578455447f40bd
#
_cell.length_a   1.000
_cell.length_b   1.000
_cell.length_c   1.000
_cell.angle_alpha   90.00
_cell.angle_beta   90.00
_cell.angle_gamma   90.00
#
_symmetry.space_group_name_H-M   'P 1'
#
loop_
_entity.id
_entity.type
_entity.pdbx_description
1 polymer ?
#
loop_
_entity_poly.entity_id
_entity_poly.type
_entity_poly.pdbx_seq_one_letter_code
_entity_poly.pdbx_strand_id
1 'polypeptide(L)'
;MAKILIVEDNALNIKLFCDLLAAHGHQPEAVTDSRNALDAARQFSPDLVITDIQLPHVSGLELIHMIRKDEKLAGVPIMAVTAYSARGDEERIRAAGAQAYVSKPISVAKFAQTVDRLLAGDTGEEPVAAAPETLADHEKGDEA
;
A
#
# COMPACT_ATOMS: atom_id res chain seq x y z
N MET A 1 -11.06 -14.47 -4.00
CA MET A 1 -10.34 -14.25 -2.75
C MET A 1 -8.87 -14.04 -3.01
N ALA A 2 -8.34 -12.91 -2.59
CA ALA A 2 -6.95 -12.57 -2.87
C ALA A 2 -6.10 -12.70 -1.62
N LYS A 3 -4.83 -13.06 -1.80
CA LYS A 3 -3.84 -13.11 -0.71
C LYS A 3 -3.17 -11.74 -0.63
N ILE A 4 -3.25 -11.12 0.52
CA ILE A 4 -2.74 -9.76 0.72
C ILE A 4 -1.78 -9.75 1.88
N LEU A 5 -0.54 -9.36 1.61
CA LEU A 5 0.48 -9.24 2.64
C LEU A 5 0.48 -7.82 3.18
N ILE A 6 0.46 -7.67 4.49
CA ILE A 6 0.47 -6.38 5.16
C ILE A 6 1.75 -6.25 5.95
N VAL A 7 2.53 -5.22 5.68
CA VAL A 7 3.75 -4.93 6.44
C VAL A 7 3.49 -3.69 7.27
N GLU A 8 3.37 -3.87 8.56
CA GLU A 8 2.95 -2.81 9.47
C GLU A 8 3.39 -3.18 10.88
N ASP A 9 3.94 -2.25 11.63
CA ASP A 9 4.42 -2.55 12.97
C ASP A 9 3.45 -2.14 14.07
N ASN A 10 2.36 -1.46 13.74
CA ASN A 10 1.39 -1.02 14.72
C ASN A 10 0.23 -2.01 14.81
N ALA A 11 0.02 -2.58 15.99
CA ALA A 11 -0.97 -3.64 16.17
C ALA A 11 -2.39 -3.19 15.84
N LEU A 12 -2.73 -1.95 16.14
CA LEU A 12 -4.08 -1.45 15.86
C LEU A 12 -4.31 -1.31 14.36
N ASN A 13 -3.31 -0.85 13.63
CA ASN A 13 -3.42 -0.74 12.18
C ASN A 13 -3.51 -2.12 11.54
N ILE A 14 -2.74 -3.08 12.04
CA ILE A 14 -2.80 -4.45 11.54
C ILE A 14 -4.21 -4.99 11.69
N LYS A 15 -4.78 -4.82 12.88
CA LYS A 15 -6.13 -5.32 13.12
C LYS A 15 -7.13 -4.66 12.18
N LEU A 16 -7.03 -3.35 12.02
CA LEU A 16 -7.94 -2.62 11.14
C LEU A 16 -7.85 -3.15 9.70
N PHE A 17 -6.64 -3.26 9.18
CA PHE A 17 -6.45 -3.69 7.80
C PHE A 17 -6.91 -5.13 7.61
N CYS A 18 -6.55 -6.02 8.53
CA CYS A 18 -6.93 -7.42 8.42
C CYS A 18 -8.44 -7.58 8.50
N ASP A 19 -9.09 -6.86 9.40
CA ASP A 19 -10.55 -6.95 9.53
C ASP A 19 -11.25 -6.46 8.27
N LEU A 20 -10.77 -5.33 7.71
CA LEU A 20 -11.37 -4.79 6.50
C LEU A 20 -11.19 -5.75 5.31
N LEU A 21 -10.01 -6.30 5.17
CA LEU A 21 -9.73 -7.20 4.05
C LEU A 21 -10.49 -8.50 4.18
N ALA A 22 -10.56 -9.05 5.38
CA ALA A 22 -11.31 -10.27 5.61
C ALA A 22 -12.80 -10.05 5.35
N ALA A 23 -13.32 -8.89 5.70
CA ALA A 23 -14.73 -8.57 5.47
C ALA A 23 -15.04 -8.51 3.97
N HIS A 24 -14.04 -8.21 3.15
CA HIS A 24 -14.20 -8.17 1.70
C HIS A 24 -13.81 -9.49 1.03
N GLY A 25 -13.63 -10.54 1.80
CA GLY A 25 -13.37 -11.87 1.26
C GLY A 25 -11.93 -12.16 0.92
N HIS A 26 -11.00 -11.34 1.37
CA HIS A 26 -9.57 -11.56 1.10
C HIS A 26 -8.90 -12.28 2.25
N GLN A 27 -7.70 -12.78 2.00
CA GLN A 27 -6.90 -13.51 2.98
C GLN A 27 -5.69 -12.65 3.35
N PRO A 28 -5.75 -11.94 4.48
CA PRO A 28 -4.62 -11.10 4.89
C PRO A 28 -3.60 -11.88 5.68
N GLU A 29 -2.35 -11.50 5.54
CA GLU A 29 -1.27 -11.99 6.40
C GLU A 29 -0.40 -10.81 6.80
N ALA A 30 -0.16 -10.64 8.09
CA ALA A 30 0.57 -9.48 8.60
C ALA A 30 2.00 -9.85 8.95
N VAL A 31 2.92 -8.95 8.63
CA VAL A 31 4.32 -9.04 9.03
C VAL A 31 4.62 -7.80 9.84
N THR A 32 5.03 -7.97 11.09
CA THR A 32 5.29 -6.86 11.97
C THR A 32 6.73 -6.35 11.89
N ASP A 33 7.65 -7.20 11.48
CA ASP A 33 9.06 -6.85 11.37
C ASP A 33 9.43 -6.77 9.91
N SER A 34 9.75 -5.57 9.43
CA SER A 34 10.03 -5.36 8.01
C SER A 34 11.24 -6.15 7.52
N ARG A 35 12.13 -6.54 8.42
CA ARG A 35 13.29 -7.36 8.02
C ARG A 35 12.87 -8.73 7.50
N ASN A 36 11.69 -9.20 7.91
CA ASN A 36 11.18 -10.51 7.48
C ASN A 36 10.23 -10.42 6.30
N ALA A 37 9.94 -9.20 5.83
CA ALA A 37 8.87 -9.01 4.87
C ALA A 37 9.15 -9.63 3.50
N LEU A 38 10.38 -9.52 3.02
CA LEU A 38 10.69 -10.07 1.70
C LEU A 38 10.55 -11.60 1.69
N ASP A 39 11.08 -12.25 2.70
CA ASP A 39 10.95 -13.71 2.80
C ASP A 39 9.50 -14.13 2.95
N ALA A 40 8.74 -13.39 3.77
CA ALA A 40 7.32 -13.68 3.95
C ALA A 40 6.58 -13.53 2.63
N ALA A 41 6.90 -12.51 1.85
CA ALA A 41 6.26 -12.30 0.56
C ALA A 41 6.57 -13.45 -0.40
N ARG A 42 7.81 -13.92 -0.41
CA ARG A 42 8.19 -15.04 -1.27
C ARG A 42 7.42 -16.30 -0.90
N GLN A 43 7.23 -16.55 0.38
CA GLN A 43 6.56 -17.75 0.84
C GLN A 43 5.04 -17.66 0.66
N PHE A 44 4.48 -16.50 0.90
CA PHE A 44 3.04 -16.31 0.83
C PHE A 44 2.53 -16.17 -0.60
N SER A 45 3.36 -15.66 -1.48
CA SER A 45 3.00 -15.37 -2.88
C SER A 45 1.75 -14.49 -2.94
N PRO A 46 1.83 -13.28 -2.42
CA PRO A 46 0.65 -12.43 -2.33
C PRO A 46 0.20 -11.90 -3.69
N ASP A 47 -1.07 -11.60 -3.78
CA ASP A 47 -1.65 -10.92 -4.95
C ASP A 47 -1.51 -9.41 -4.82
N LEU A 48 -1.27 -8.91 -3.61
CA LEU A 48 -1.10 -7.50 -3.32
C LEU A 48 -0.27 -7.36 -2.06
N VAL A 49 0.62 -6.37 -2.04
CA VAL A 49 1.38 -6.02 -0.82
C VAL A 49 0.94 -4.64 -0.37
N ILE A 50 0.59 -4.50 0.90
CA ILE A 50 0.29 -3.23 1.53
C ILE A 50 1.37 -2.97 2.55
N THR A 51 2.09 -1.88 2.43
CA THR A 51 3.17 -1.59 3.36
C THR A 51 3.12 -0.16 3.86
N ASP A 52 3.37 0.00 5.16
CA ASP A 52 3.61 1.31 5.73
C ASP A 52 4.97 1.80 5.21
N ILE A 53 5.13 3.09 5.08
CA ILE A 53 6.39 3.67 4.66
C ILE A 53 7.32 3.87 5.86
N GLN A 54 6.75 4.24 7.01
CA GLN A 54 7.56 4.49 8.20
C GLN A 54 7.66 3.24 9.04
N LEU A 55 8.66 2.45 8.76
CA LEU A 55 8.90 1.20 9.49
C LEU A 55 10.29 1.24 10.10
N PRO A 56 10.49 0.66 11.28
CA PRO A 56 11.84 0.52 11.82
C PRO A 56 12.62 -0.49 11.00
N HIS A 57 13.93 -0.39 11.04
CA HIS A 57 14.87 -1.30 10.36
C HIS A 57 14.85 -1.11 8.86
N VAL A 58 13.97 -1.81 8.13
CA VAL A 58 13.85 -1.65 6.69
C VAL A 58 12.65 -0.76 6.44
N SER A 59 12.87 0.40 5.84
CA SER A 59 11.76 1.32 5.57
C SER A 59 10.87 0.77 4.47
N GLY A 60 9.65 1.30 4.40
CA GLY A 60 8.74 0.88 3.34
C GLY A 60 9.28 1.14 1.95
N LEU A 61 9.98 2.27 1.76
CA LEU A 61 10.58 2.57 0.45
C LEU A 61 11.64 1.54 0.08
N GLU A 62 12.49 1.18 1.03
CA GLU A 62 13.50 0.17 0.78
C GLU A 62 12.86 -1.17 0.46
N LEU A 63 11.81 -1.51 1.17
CA LEU A 63 11.11 -2.76 0.95
C LEU A 63 10.50 -2.81 -0.45
N ILE A 64 9.90 -1.70 -0.90
CA ILE A 64 9.33 -1.63 -2.23
C ILE A 64 10.42 -1.87 -3.29
N HIS A 65 11.59 -1.24 -3.12
CA HIS A 65 12.71 -1.47 -4.02
C HIS A 65 13.13 -2.94 -4.03
N MET A 66 13.19 -3.56 -2.86
CA MET A 66 13.59 -4.96 -2.75
C MET A 66 12.60 -5.88 -3.47
N ILE A 67 11.31 -5.59 -3.32
CA ILE A 67 10.27 -6.38 -3.99
C ILE A 67 10.38 -6.25 -5.49
N ARG A 68 10.60 -5.03 -5.98
CA ARG A 68 10.71 -4.80 -7.42
C ARG A 68 11.92 -5.48 -8.06
N LYS A 69 12.97 -5.72 -7.27
CA LYS A 69 14.16 -6.40 -7.76
C LYS A 69 14.07 -7.91 -7.65
N ASP A 70 13.08 -8.42 -6.95
CA ASP A 70 12.92 -9.85 -6.74
C ASP A 70 12.18 -10.45 -7.92
N GLU A 71 12.76 -11.48 -8.55
CA GLU A 71 12.18 -12.06 -9.76
C GLU A 71 10.76 -12.58 -9.56
N LYS A 72 10.48 -13.13 -8.39
CA LYS A 72 9.17 -13.72 -8.14
C LYS A 72 8.13 -12.66 -7.83
N LEU A 73 8.54 -11.51 -7.33
CA LEU A 73 7.65 -10.50 -6.80
C LEU A 73 7.59 -9.22 -7.63
N ALA A 74 8.40 -9.15 -8.69
CA ALA A 74 8.59 -7.90 -9.41
C ALA A 74 7.29 -7.31 -9.96
N GLY A 75 6.32 -8.16 -10.29
CA GLY A 75 5.05 -7.69 -10.86
C GLY A 75 3.92 -7.54 -9.87
N VAL A 76 4.15 -7.83 -8.58
CA VAL A 76 3.05 -7.78 -7.62
C VAL A 76 2.66 -6.32 -7.35
N PRO A 77 1.37 -5.99 -7.32
CA PRO A 77 0.99 -4.61 -7.01
C PRO A 77 1.30 -4.28 -5.56
N ILE A 78 1.71 -3.04 -5.33
CA ILE A 78 2.08 -2.56 -4.01
C ILE A 78 1.31 -1.29 -3.71
N MET A 79 0.65 -1.26 -2.55
CA MET A 79 -0.01 -0.07 -2.05
C MET A 79 0.74 0.40 -0.81
N ALA A 80 1.17 1.64 -0.83
CA ALA A 80 1.84 2.22 0.32
C ALA A 80 0.83 2.92 1.21
N VAL A 81 1.04 2.85 2.52
CA VAL A 81 0.23 3.55 3.50
C VAL A 81 1.16 4.47 4.27
N THR A 82 0.82 5.73 4.38
CA THR A 82 1.75 6.68 4.97
C THR A 82 1.03 7.79 5.72
N ALA A 83 1.65 8.27 6.80
CA ALA A 83 1.19 9.46 7.49
C ALA A 83 1.64 10.72 6.76
N TYR A 84 2.62 10.61 5.87
CA TYR A 84 3.11 11.74 5.11
C TYR A 84 2.20 11.97 3.91
N SER A 85 1.89 13.21 3.66
CA SER A 85 1.05 13.56 2.54
C SER A 85 1.65 14.69 1.73
N ALA A 86 2.92 14.98 1.91
CA ALA A 86 3.58 16.00 1.12
C ALA A 86 3.72 15.53 -0.32
N ARG A 87 3.68 16.48 -1.24
CA ARG A 87 3.72 16.16 -2.65
C ARG A 87 4.95 15.35 -3.05
N GLY A 88 6.10 15.72 -2.51
CA GLY A 88 7.33 15.01 -2.84
C GLY A 88 7.34 13.58 -2.35
N ASP A 89 6.59 13.29 -1.29
CA ASP A 89 6.53 11.93 -0.75
C ASP A 89 5.80 11.00 -1.70
N GLU A 90 4.73 11.47 -2.31
CA GLU A 90 4.02 10.64 -3.28
C GLU A 90 4.91 10.29 -4.46
N GLU A 91 5.67 11.27 -4.95
CA GLU A 91 6.57 11.03 -6.07
C GLU A 91 7.63 10.00 -5.72
N ARG A 92 8.19 10.10 -4.52
CA ARG A 92 9.21 9.14 -4.08
C ARG A 92 8.63 7.73 -3.94
N ILE A 93 7.41 7.64 -3.42
CA ILE A 93 6.75 6.37 -3.22
C ILE A 93 6.49 5.70 -4.56
N ARG A 94 5.98 6.45 -5.52
CA ARG A 94 5.70 5.90 -6.84
C ARG A 94 6.99 5.59 -7.59
N ALA A 95 8.01 6.42 -7.44
CA ALA A 95 9.30 6.16 -8.08
C ALA A 95 9.95 4.89 -7.53
N ALA A 96 9.71 4.56 -6.27
CA ALA A 96 10.23 3.34 -5.69
C ALA A 96 9.54 2.10 -6.26
N GLY A 97 8.34 2.24 -6.79
CA GLY A 97 7.65 1.13 -7.44
C GLY A 97 6.25 0.83 -6.95
N ALA A 98 5.68 1.68 -6.09
CA ALA A 98 4.32 1.48 -5.63
C ALA A 98 3.33 1.96 -6.68
N GLN A 99 2.26 1.20 -6.89
CA GLN A 99 1.21 1.58 -7.83
C GLN A 99 0.21 2.56 -7.23
N ALA A 100 0.09 2.58 -5.90
CA ALA A 100 -0.85 3.47 -5.25
C ALA A 100 -0.38 3.80 -3.85
N TYR A 101 -0.92 4.86 -3.27
CA TYR A 101 -0.68 5.13 -1.87
C TYR A 101 -1.95 5.67 -1.22
N VAL A 102 -2.05 5.49 0.08
CA VAL A 102 -3.18 5.97 0.87
C VAL A 102 -2.63 6.66 2.10
N SER A 103 -3.14 7.84 2.40
CA SER A 103 -2.71 8.62 3.55
C SER A 103 -3.43 8.18 4.82
N LYS A 104 -2.74 8.24 5.95
CA LYS A 104 -3.36 8.06 7.25
C LYS A 104 -3.91 9.41 7.71
N PRO A 105 -5.02 9.44 8.42
CA PRO A 105 -5.83 8.30 8.85
C PRO A 105 -6.57 7.70 7.68
N ILE A 106 -6.77 6.39 7.74
CA ILE A 106 -7.31 5.65 6.62
C ILE A 106 -8.80 5.94 6.43
N SER A 107 -9.17 6.24 5.18
CA SER A 107 -10.57 6.24 4.79
C SER A 107 -10.92 4.82 4.38
N VAL A 108 -11.88 4.21 5.06
CA VAL A 108 -12.26 2.83 4.78
C VAL A 108 -12.66 2.65 3.32
N ALA A 109 -13.47 3.59 2.81
CA ALA A 109 -13.94 3.50 1.43
C ALA A 109 -12.80 3.61 0.43
N LYS A 110 -11.88 4.57 0.63
CA LYS A 110 -10.74 4.72 -0.26
C LYS A 110 -9.83 3.52 -0.22
N PHE A 111 -9.60 2.99 0.98
CA PHE A 111 -8.74 1.83 1.15
C PHE A 111 -9.32 0.65 0.36
N ALA A 112 -10.59 0.37 0.55
CA ALA A 112 -11.24 -0.76 -0.14
C ALA A 112 -11.24 -0.57 -1.65
N GLN A 113 -11.54 0.63 -2.13
CA GLN A 113 -11.54 0.91 -3.55
C GLN A 113 -10.16 0.72 -4.18
N THR A 114 -9.14 1.18 -3.48
CA THR A 114 -7.77 1.05 -3.98
C THR A 114 -7.35 -0.40 -4.06
N VAL A 115 -7.70 -1.18 -3.03
CA VAL A 115 -7.41 -2.62 -3.04
C VAL A 115 -8.09 -3.28 -4.24
N ASP A 116 -9.37 -3.00 -4.45
CA ASP A 116 -10.10 -3.61 -5.55
C ASP A 116 -9.50 -3.25 -6.90
N ARG A 117 -9.12 -1.99 -7.08
CA ARG A 117 -8.52 -1.56 -8.33
C ARG A 117 -7.21 -2.26 -8.61
N LEU A 118 -6.35 -2.35 -7.61
CA LEU A 118 -5.05 -2.98 -7.79
C LEU A 118 -5.19 -4.48 -8.05
N LEU A 119 -6.13 -5.13 -7.39
CA LEU A 119 -6.37 -6.55 -7.63
C LEU A 119 -6.97 -6.80 -9.00
N ALA A 120 -7.67 -5.83 -9.55
CA ALA A 120 -8.24 -5.95 -10.90
C ALA A 120 -7.23 -5.68 -12.01
N GLY A 121 -5.99 -5.33 -11.64
CA GLY A 121 -4.97 -5.08 -12.64
C GLY A 121 -4.83 -3.62 -13.07
N ASP A 122 -5.52 -2.71 -12.41
CA ASP A 122 -5.40 -1.28 -12.69
C ASP A 122 -4.07 -0.83 -12.09
N THR A 123 -3.18 -0.35 -12.92
CA THR A 123 -1.83 -0.03 -12.49
C THR A 123 -1.64 1.40 -12.07
N GLY A 124 -2.66 1.99 -11.49
CA GLY A 124 -2.44 3.24 -10.82
C GLY A 124 -2.39 4.48 -11.63
N GLU A 125 -2.94 4.44 -12.78
CA GLU A 125 -3.11 5.63 -13.42
C GLU A 125 -4.24 6.31 -12.78
N GLU A 126 -4.18 6.66 -11.53
CA GLU A 126 -5.23 7.15 -10.87
C GLU A 126 -5.51 8.46 -11.13
N PRO A 127 -6.61 8.72 -11.38
CA PRO A 127 -6.99 10.08 -11.38
C PRO A 127 -6.91 10.53 -9.98
N VAL A 128 -6.50 10.95 -9.44
CA VAL A 128 -6.50 10.96 -8.12
C VAL A 128 -6.97 11.72 -7.43
N ALA A 129 -7.15 11.38 -7.86
CA ALA A 129 -7.48 11.78 -7.25
C ALA A 129 -7.53 12.50 -6.97
N ALA A 130 -7.52 12.44 -7.43
CA ALA A 130 -7.69 12.93 -6.94
C ALA A 130 -7.77 13.54 -6.62
N ALA A 131 -7.79 13.58 -7.03
CA ALA A 131 -8.05 13.91 -6.34
C ALA A 131 -8.22 14.47 -6.04
N PRO A 132 -8.43 14.74 -6.25
CA PRO A 132 -8.74 14.99 -5.58
C PRO A 132 -8.89 15.34 -5.18
N GLU A 133 -8.97 15.27 -5.35
CA GLU A 133 -9.27 15.30 -4.59
C GLU A 133 -9.10 15.61 -4.04
N THR A 134 -9.07 15.86 -4.55
CA THR A 134 -9.08 16.01 -3.82
C THR A 134 -8.96 16.51 -3.59
N LEU A 135 -8.85 16.76 -4.00
CA LEU A 135 -8.88 16.98 -3.48
C LEU A 135 -8.87 17.45 -3.23
N ALA A 136 -8.88 17.81 -3.63
CA ALA A 136 -9.00 17.94 -3.15
C ALA A 136 -8.83 18.33 -3.07
N ASP A 137 -8.99 18.53 -3.63
CA ASP A 137 -9.04 18.65 -3.28
C ASP A 137 -8.69 19.11 -3.25
N HIS A 138 -8.42 19.24 -3.52
CA HIS A 138 -8.30 19.46 -3.36
C HIS A 138 -7.95 19.88 -3.52
N GLU A 139 -7.54 20.12 -3.71
CA GLU A 139 -7.47 20.18 -3.62
C GLU A 139 -7.29 20.56 -3.88
N LYS A 140 -7.24 20.97 -4.26
CA LYS A 140 -7.23 21.05 -4.36
C LYS A 140 -6.93 21.32 -4.39
N GLY A 141 -6.92 21.84 -5.09
CA GLY A 141 -6.81 21.65 -4.76
C GLY A 141 -6.34 22.05 -5.04
N ASP A 142 -5.79 22.23 -5.43
CA ASP A 142 -5.62 22.26 -5.22
C ASP A 142 -5.32 22.47 -5.48
N GLU A 143 -4.93 22.68 -5.96
CA GLU A 143 -4.89 22.48 -5.75
C GLU A 143 -4.73 22.56 -5.80
N ALA A 144 -4.50 23.01 -6.48
CA ALA A 144 -4.60 22.73 -6.04
C ALA A 144 -4.57 22.78 -6.18
#